data_f71c8b9984e511b0d2d8e7b7e2345636
#
_entry.id   f71c8b9984e511b0d2d8e7b7e2345636
#
_cell.length_a   1.000
_cell.length_b   1.000
_cell.length_c   1.000
_cell.angle_alpha   90.00
_cell.angle_beta   90.00
_cell.angle_gamma   90.00
#
_symmetry.space_group_name_H-M   'P 1'
#
loop_
_entity.id
_entity.type
_entity.pdbx_description
1 polymer ?
#
loop_
_entity_poly.entity_id
_entity_poly.type
_entity_poly.pdbx_seq_one_letter_code
_entity_poly.pdbx_strand_id
1 'polypeptide(L)'
;SEKHLEIARDAADKAITLVKNTQDQLPITPKTHPRIELRYLSMEEAGGICASGGALDMIKEELEAVGFQVTYAPGNMRIGGKVSDYVRDFDATFTFCDLRGYASENAYRIRWANPMSADIPWQVFEKPVVFIGMNWTTHLYDVPMVKTFINSYKNTREVVRQTIQKIMGESEFKGTPNELVWCGGLWEAKR
;
A
#
# COMPACT_ATOMS: atom_id res chain seq x y z
N SER A 1 18.63 -20.56 8.64
CA SER A 1 18.79 -20.71 10.08
C SER A 1 17.98 -19.64 10.82
N GLU A 2 17.70 -19.86 12.08
CA GLU A 2 16.95 -18.93 12.93
C GLU A 2 17.61 -17.55 12.98
N LYS A 3 18.93 -17.51 13.06
CA LYS A 3 19.73 -16.27 13.01
C LYS A 3 19.49 -15.46 11.72
N HIS A 4 19.31 -16.09 10.57
CA HIS A 4 19.00 -15.38 9.32
C HIS A 4 17.60 -14.79 9.32
N LEU A 5 16.65 -15.46 9.95
CA LEU A 5 15.27 -14.94 10.09
C LEU A 5 15.26 -13.73 11.04
N GLU A 6 16.01 -13.77 12.11
CA GLU A 6 16.15 -12.63 13.04
C GLU A 6 16.76 -11.41 12.35
N ILE A 7 17.85 -11.60 11.58
CA ILE A 7 18.46 -10.52 10.79
C ILE A 7 17.46 -9.95 9.77
N ALA A 8 16.71 -10.81 9.10
CA ALA A 8 15.69 -10.37 8.12
C ALA A 8 14.55 -9.56 8.78
N ARG A 9 14.13 -9.96 9.97
CA ARG A 9 13.13 -9.22 10.77
C ARG A 9 13.64 -7.85 11.19
N ASP A 10 14.85 -7.79 11.73
CA ASP A 10 15.47 -6.54 12.15
C ASP A 10 15.69 -5.59 10.97
N ALA A 11 16.13 -6.11 9.83
CA ALA A 11 16.29 -5.32 8.60
C ALA A 11 14.93 -4.78 8.10
N ALA A 12 13.88 -5.60 8.12
CA ALA A 12 12.55 -5.17 7.72
C ALA A 12 11.99 -4.08 8.65
N ASP A 13 12.13 -4.25 9.96
CA ASP A 13 11.69 -3.27 10.96
C ASP A 13 12.36 -1.90 10.76
N LYS A 14 13.65 -1.90 10.44
CA LYS A 14 14.44 -0.69 10.21
C LYS A 14 14.17 -0.04 8.83
N ALA A 15 13.82 -0.85 7.83
CA ALA A 15 13.66 -0.38 6.47
C ALA A 15 12.29 0.26 6.20
N ILE A 16 11.21 -0.28 6.77
CA ILE A 16 9.85 0.20 6.50
C ILE A 16 9.73 1.69 6.85
N THR A 17 9.32 2.48 5.87
CA THR A 17 9.43 3.93 5.91
C THR A 17 8.08 4.61 5.72
N LEU A 18 7.70 5.48 6.65
CA LEU A 18 6.59 6.40 6.47
C LEU A 18 7.07 7.60 5.66
N VAL A 19 6.65 7.69 4.40
CA VAL A 19 7.09 8.74 3.47
C VAL A 19 6.19 9.97 3.56
N LYS A 20 4.89 9.75 3.76
CA LYS A 20 3.89 10.82 3.83
C LYS A 20 2.84 10.49 4.88
N ASN A 21 2.48 11.48 5.70
CA ASN A 21 1.37 11.41 6.66
C ASN A 21 0.86 12.83 6.93
N THR A 22 0.22 13.44 5.94
CA THR A 22 -0.12 14.87 5.97
C THR A 22 -1.39 15.20 6.75
N GLN A 23 -2.17 14.21 7.16
CA GLN A 23 -3.41 14.38 7.94
C GLN A 23 -3.43 13.54 9.21
N ASP A 24 -2.28 13.05 9.65
CA ASP A 24 -2.14 12.22 10.86
C ASP A 24 -3.17 11.10 10.94
N GLN A 25 -3.36 10.37 9.80
CA GLN A 25 -4.35 9.30 9.70
C GLN A 25 -3.98 8.06 10.51
N LEU A 26 -2.71 7.88 10.83
CA LEU A 26 -2.24 6.77 11.67
C LEU A 26 -2.30 7.13 13.15
N PRO A 27 -2.53 6.18 14.06
CA PRO A 27 -2.70 4.75 13.79
C PRO A 27 -4.12 4.38 13.32
N ILE A 28 -4.20 3.36 12.45
CA ILE A 28 -5.44 2.70 12.04
C ILE A 28 -5.46 1.30 12.66
N THR A 29 -6.46 1.02 13.47
CA THR A 29 -6.57 -0.24 14.21
C THR A 29 -7.93 -0.90 14.00
N PRO A 30 -8.09 -2.21 14.25
CA PRO A 30 -9.38 -2.88 14.17
C PRO A 30 -10.43 -2.29 15.11
N LYS A 31 -9.99 -1.62 16.17
CA LYS A 31 -10.88 -0.95 17.14
C LYS A 31 -11.43 0.36 16.58
N THR A 32 -10.63 1.12 15.85
CA THR A 32 -11.01 2.44 15.32
C THR A 32 -11.59 2.36 13.91
N HIS A 33 -11.07 1.45 13.09
CA HIS A 33 -11.43 1.26 11.67
C HIS A 33 -11.55 -0.23 11.37
N PRO A 34 -12.58 -0.92 11.84
CA PRO A 34 -12.69 -2.37 11.72
C PRO A 34 -12.82 -2.86 10.27
N ARG A 35 -13.46 -2.11 9.38
CA ARG A 35 -13.83 -2.56 8.04
C ARG A 35 -12.91 -1.96 6.99
N ILE A 36 -12.07 -2.80 6.40
CA ILE A 36 -11.05 -2.39 5.43
C ILE A 36 -11.42 -2.84 4.02
N GLU A 37 -11.42 -1.89 3.08
CA GLU A 37 -11.33 -2.21 1.65
C GLU A 37 -9.87 -2.51 1.33
N LEU A 38 -9.56 -3.72 0.86
CA LEU A 38 -8.23 -4.12 0.43
C LEU A 38 -8.10 -4.04 -1.08
N ARG A 39 -7.14 -3.24 -1.53
CA ARG A 39 -6.74 -3.11 -2.94
C ARG A 39 -5.33 -3.64 -3.14
N TYR A 40 -5.12 -4.31 -4.26
CA TYR A 40 -3.82 -4.83 -4.63
C TYR A 40 -3.51 -4.52 -6.09
N LEU A 41 -2.49 -3.73 -6.31
CA LEU A 41 -2.00 -3.40 -7.64
C LEU A 41 -0.81 -4.30 -7.98
N SER A 42 -0.97 -5.17 -8.95
CA SER A 42 0.05 -6.15 -9.34
C SER A 42 0.33 -6.12 -10.84
N MET A 43 1.42 -6.81 -11.23
CA MET A 43 1.78 -6.99 -12.64
C MET A 43 0.83 -7.92 -13.40
N GLU A 44 0.08 -8.77 -12.71
CA GLU A 44 -0.85 -9.70 -13.36
C GLU A 44 -1.92 -8.95 -14.15
N GLU A 45 -2.39 -7.84 -13.61
CA GLU A 45 -3.33 -6.95 -14.30
C GLU A 45 -2.70 -6.26 -15.51
N ALA A 46 -1.38 -6.13 -15.53
CA ALA A 46 -0.63 -5.54 -16.62
C ALA A 46 -0.21 -6.52 -17.73
N GLY A 47 -0.51 -7.83 -17.57
CA GLY A 47 -0.21 -8.86 -18.57
C GLY A 47 1.28 -9.24 -18.66
N GLY A 48 2.04 -9.11 -17.59
CA GLY A 48 3.47 -9.42 -17.54
C GLY A 48 3.77 -10.88 -17.21
N ILE A 49 4.88 -11.38 -17.74
CA ILE A 49 5.40 -12.75 -17.48
C ILE A 49 5.86 -12.94 -16.02
N CYS A 50 6.00 -11.86 -15.28
CA CYS A 50 6.42 -11.84 -13.87
C CYS A 50 5.25 -11.87 -12.90
N ALA A 51 4.14 -12.49 -13.26
CA ALA A 51 3.07 -12.80 -12.32
C ALA A 51 3.64 -13.63 -11.16
N SER A 52 4.11 -12.98 -10.13
CA SER A 52 4.36 -13.66 -8.87
C SER A 52 3.00 -13.94 -8.27
N GLY A 53 2.69 -15.19 -8.04
CA GLY A 53 1.46 -15.60 -7.37
C GLY A 53 1.15 -14.70 -6.20
N GLY A 54 -0.07 -14.19 -6.16
CA GLY A 54 -0.40 -12.97 -5.47
C GLY A 54 -0.14 -12.98 -3.98
N ALA A 55 0.45 -11.94 -3.52
CA ALA A 55 0.51 -11.64 -2.09
C ALA A 55 -0.86 -11.23 -1.51
N LEU A 56 -1.88 -11.07 -2.36
CA LEU A 56 -3.19 -10.54 -1.98
C LEU A 56 -3.85 -11.34 -0.84
N ASP A 57 -3.94 -12.66 -1.02
CA ASP A 57 -4.56 -13.52 0.00
C ASP A 57 -3.75 -13.54 1.30
N MET A 58 -2.42 -13.58 1.18
CA MET A 58 -1.52 -13.49 2.32
C MET A 58 -1.66 -12.17 3.08
N ILE A 59 -1.81 -11.05 2.38
CA ILE A 59 -2.05 -9.74 2.99
C ILE A 59 -3.39 -9.73 3.73
N LYS A 60 -4.43 -10.28 3.11
CA LYS A 60 -5.74 -10.42 3.75
C LYS A 60 -5.65 -11.24 5.03
N GLU A 61 -5.00 -12.41 4.98
CA GLU A 61 -4.78 -13.26 6.15
C GLU A 61 -4.09 -12.51 7.30
N GLU A 62 -3.02 -11.75 7.03
CA GLU A 62 -2.31 -10.99 8.06
C GLU A 62 -3.15 -9.85 8.65
N LEU A 63 -3.97 -9.19 7.84
CA LEU A 63 -4.91 -8.16 8.33
C LEU A 63 -6.03 -8.77 9.18
N GLU A 64 -6.60 -9.89 8.74
CA GLU A 64 -7.65 -10.60 9.50
C GLU A 64 -7.11 -11.20 10.80
N ALA A 65 -5.87 -11.67 10.80
CA ALA A 65 -5.21 -12.22 11.99
C ALA A 65 -5.07 -11.20 13.13
N VAL A 66 -4.98 -9.92 12.83
CA VAL A 66 -4.95 -8.84 13.84
C VAL A 66 -6.33 -8.25 14.13
N GLY A 67 -7.39 -8.76 13.48
CA GLY A 67 -8.79 -8.46 13.82
C GLY A 67 -9.51 -7.49 12.87
N PHE A 68 -8.93 -7.11 11.73
CA PHE A 68 -9.66 -6.36 10.71
C PHE A 68 -10.69 -7.24 9.98
N GLN A 69 -11.79 -6.63 9.56
CA GLN A 69 -12.75 -7.20 8.62
C GLN A 69 -12.37 -6.74 7.21
N VAL A 70 -11.84 -7.65 6.40
CA VAL A 70 -11.23 -7.30 5.13
C VAL A 70 -12.11 -7.74 3.95
N THR A 71 -12.46 -6.80 3.11
CA THR A 71 -13.16 -7.05 1.85
C THR A 71 -12.29 -6.60 0.69
N TYR A 72 -12.13 -7.47 -0.30
CA TYR A 72 -11.45 -7.07 -1.54
C TYR A 72 -12.21 -5.97 -2.25
N ALA A 73 -11.49 -4.99 -2.74
CA ALA A 73 -12.06 -4.02 -3.65
C ALA A 73 -12.65 -4.75 -4.85
N PRO A 74 -13.87 -4.42 -5.26
CA PRO A 74 -14.46 -5.05 -6.43
C PRO A 74 -13.55 -4.78 -7.63
N GLY A 75 -13.12 -5.85 -8.28
CA GLY A 75 -12.39 -5.79 -9.53
C GLY A 75 -13.23 -5.06 -10.57
N ASN A 76 -12.63 -4.16 -11.31
CA ASN A 76 -13.29 -3.46 -12.40
C ASN A 76 -14.57 -2.68 -12.01
N MET A 77 -14.37 -1.67 -11.17
CA MET A 77 -15.44 -0.75 -10.72
C MET A 77 -16.00 0.17 -11.82
N ARG A 78 -15.94 -0.26 -13.06
CA ARG A 78 -16.41 0.55 -14.20
C ARG A 78 -17.84 1.05 -14.07
N ILE A 79 -18.67 0.38 -13.24
CA ILE A 79 -20.09 0.69 -13.04
C ILE A 79 -20.45 0.47 -11.55
N GLY A 80 -19.47 0.50 -10.73
CA GLY A 80 -19.60 -0.28 -9.52
C GLY A 80 -20.34 0.49 -8.50
N GLY A 81 -20.34 1.09 -7.85
CA GLY A 81 -20.95 1.46 -6.63
C GLY A 81 -21.08 2.98 -6.50
N LYS A 82 -22.01 3.34 -5.71
CA LYS A 82 -22.14 4.73 -5.29
C LYS A 82 -21.08 5.00 -4.23
N VAL A 83 -20.52 6.21 -4.21
CA VAL A 83 -19.65 6.67 -3.12
C VAL A 83 -20.31 6.44 -1.75
N SER A 84 -21.62 6.63 -1.67
CA SER A 84 -22.41 6.37 -0.45
C SER A 84 -22.31 4.92 0.05
N ASP A 85 -22.20 3.95 -0.85
CA ASP A 85 -22.07 2.55 -0.46
C ASP A 85 -20.69 2.29 0.15
N TYR A 86 -19.63 2.81 -0.47
CA TYR A 86 -18.28 2.75 0.09
C TYR A 86 -18.20 3.41 1.49
N VAL A 87 -18.75 4.61 1.63
CA VAL A 87 -18.75 5.34 2.93
C VAL A 87 -19.48 4.57 4.02
N ARG A 88 -20.56 3.87 3.65
CA ARG A 88 -21.34 3.02 4.56
C ARG A 88 -20.60 1.75 4.96
N ASP A 89 -19.92 1.11 4.01
CA ASP A 89 -19.42 -0.25 4.16
C ASP A 89 -17.99 -0.32 4.67
N PHE A 90 -17.18 0.73 4.47
CA PHE A 90 -15.77 0.76 4.83
C PHE A 90 -15.39 1.91 5.76
N ASP A 91 -14.38 1.68 6.55
CA ASP A 91 -13.80 2.67 7.47
C ASP A 91 -12.47 3.22 6.96
N ALA A 92 -11.72 2.41 6.21
CA ALA A 92 -10.48 2.81 5.54
C ALA A 92 -10.20 1.92 4.31
N THR A 93 -9.31 2.38 3.45
CA THR A 93 -8.76 1.58 2.33
C THR A 93 -7.27 1.37 2.52
N PHE A 94 -6.82 0.12 2.38
CA PHE A 94 -5.40 -0.22 2.27
C PHE A 94 -5.10 -0.66 0.84
N THR A 95 -4.19 0.06 0.19
CA THR A 95 -3.73 -0.25 -1.17
C THR A 95 -2.29 -0.73 -1.13
N PHE A 96 -2.06 -1.99 -1.46
CA PHE A 96 -0.72 -2.56 -1.61
C PHE A 96 -0.34 -2.57 -3.08
N CYS A 97 0.78 -1.91 -3.39
CA CYS A 97 1.28 -1.76 -4.75
C CYS A 97 2.53 -2.62 -4.94
N ASP A 98 2.35 -3.80 -5.54
CA ASP A 98 3.41 -4.79 -5.82
C ASP A 98 3.79 -4.78 -7.30
N LEU A 99 4.04 -3.61 -7.84
CA LEU A 99 4.51 -3.45 -9.21
C LEU A 99 6.03 -3.65 -9.26
N ARG A 100 6.48 -4.48 -10.19
CA ARG A 100 7.90 -4.78 -10.41
C ARG A 100 8.25 -4.49 -11.85
N GLY A 101 9.42 -3.90 -12.09
CA GLY A 101 9.97 -3.81 -13.41
C GLY A 101 10.37 -5.20 -13.94
N TYR A 102 10.19 -5.43 -15.23
CA TYR A 102 10.60 -6.66 -15.90
C TYR A 102 11.73 -6.38 -16.87
N ALA A 103 12.74 -7.25 -16.87
CA ALA A 103 13.84 -7.29 -17.83
C ALA A 103 14.50 -5.91 -18.03
N SER A 104 14.17 -5.23 -19.11
CA SER A 104 14.75 -3.92 -19.49
C SER A 104 13.94 -2.72 -19.01
N GLU A 105 12.89 -2.90 -18.24
CA GLU A 105 12.12 -1.78 -17.72
C GLU A 105 12.82 -1.16 -16.50
N ASN A 106 13.40 0.00 -16.69
CA ASN A 106 14.19 0.69 -15.65
C ASN A 106 13.35 1.57 -14.72
N ALA A 107 12.14 1.93 -15.11
CA ALA A 107 11.22 2.71 -14.31
C ALA A 107 9.80 2.20 -14.49
N TYR A 108 9.20 1.76 -13.40
CA TYR A 108 7.83 1.25 -13.45
C TYR A 108 6.89 2.25 -12.80
N ARG A 109 5.92 2.68 -13.58
CA ARG A 109 4.87 3.60 -13.14
C ARG A 109 3.56 2.84 -12.95
N ILE A 110 2.73 3.28 -12.03
CA ILE A 110 1.36 2.77 -11.94
C ILE A 110 0.66 3.10 -13.25
N ARG A 111 0.27 2.07 -13.98
CA ARG A 111 -0.50 2.23 -15.20
C ARG A 111 -1.97 2.29 -14.83
N TRP A 112 -2.54 3.44 -14.93
CA TRP A 112 -3.99 3.61 -14.83
C TRP A 112 -4.66 3.03 -16.08
N ALA A 113 -4.44 1.73 -16.28
CA ALA A 113 -4.74 1.04 -17.54
C ALA A 113 -6.21 0.69 -17.68
N ASN A 114 -6.95 0.69 -16.60
CA ASN A 114 -8.38 0.46 -16.68
C ASN A 114 -9.08 1.64 -17.33
N PRO A 115 -9.92 1.38 -18.33
CA PRO A 115 -10.74 2.43 -18.90
C PRO A 115 -11.49 3.15 -17.76
N MET A 116 -11.47 4.46 -17.79
CA MET A 116 -12.12 5.33 -16.79
C MET A 116 -11.39 5.40 -15.44
N SER A 117 -10.13 4.97 -15.38
CA SER A 117 -9.26 5.17 -14.21
C SER A 117 -9.84 4.65 -12.88
N ALA A 118 -10.50 3.49 -12.93
CA ALA A 118 -11.11 2.88 -11.76
C ALA A 118 -10.11 2.56 -10.63
N ASP A 119 -8.83 2.54 -10.96
CA ASP A 119 -7.73 2.27 -10.02
C ASP A 119 -7.24 3.51 -9.27
N ILE A 120 -7.63 4.71 -9.73
CA ILE A 120 -7.27 5.94 -9.03
C ILE A 120 -7.85 5.89 -7.62
N PRO A 121 -7.07 6.21 -6.59
CA PRO A 121 -7.51 6.12 -5.20
C PRO A 121 -8.48 7.28 -4.83
N TRP A 122 -9.64 7.33 -5.47
CA TRP A 122 -10.67 8.35 -5.22
C TRP A 122 -11.18 8.31 -3.78
N GLN A 123 -11.03 7.18 -3.09
CA GLN A 123 -11.40 6.98 -1.68
C GLN A 123 -10.73 7.99 -0.74
N VAL A 124 -9.62 8.58 -1.16
CA VAL A 124 -8.86 9.59 -0.36
C VAL A 124 -9.69 10.81 0.02
N PHE A 125 -10.78 11.08 -0.69
CA PHE A 125 -11.68 12.19 -0.40
C PHE A 125 -12.75 11.84 0.63
N GLU A 126 -12.93 10.54 0.90
CA GLU A 126 -14.04 10.04 1.72
C GLU A 126 -13.55 9.44 3.04
N LYS A 127 -12.50 8.66 3.02
CA LYS A 127 -11.99 7.89 4.15
C LYS A 127 -10.45 7.89 4.18
N PRO A 128 -9.81 7.51 5.30
CA PRO A 128 -8.38 7.27 5.32
C PRO A 128 -7.95 6.23 4.28
N VAL A 129 -6.92 6.56 3.51
CA VAL A 129 -6.30 5.64 2.57
C VAL A 129 -4.82 5.53 2.92
N VAL A 130 -4.38 4.31 3.22
CA VAL A 130 -2.96 3.99 3.37
C VAL A 130 -2.48 3.32 2.10
N PHE A 131 -1.55 3.96 1.42
CA PHE A 131 -0.93 3.42 0.22
C PHE A 131 0.45 2.85 0.56
N ILE A 132 0.68 1.58 0.23
CA ILE A 132 1.88 0.83 0.57
C ILE A 132 2.62 0.42 -0.70
N GLY A 133 3.77 1.06 -0.97
CA GLY A 133 4.67 0.68 -2.06
C GLY A 133 5.55 -0.49 -1.63
N MET A 134 5.47 -1.62 -2.33
CA MET A 134 6.17 -2.85 -1.94
C MET A 134 7.51 -3.06 -2.66
N ASN A 135 7.78 -2.37 -3.75
CA ASN A 135 9.01 -2.58 -4.52
C ASN A 135 9.70 -1.26 -4.89
N TRP A 136 8.97 -0.36 -5.53
CA TRP A 136 9.51 0.91 -5.99
C TRP A 136 9.23 2.04 -5.01
N THR A 137 10.20 2.91 -4.81
CA THR A 137 10.11 4.04 -3.87
C THR A 137 9.43 5.26 -4.47
N THR A 138 9.14 5.25 -5.77
CA THR A 138 8.69 6.43 -6.54
C THR A 138 7.19 6.48 -6.77
N HIS A 139 6.42 5.47 -6.37
CA HIS A 139 4.98 5.41 -6.65
C HIS A 139 4.17 6.58 -6.08
N LEU A 140 4.68 7.29 -5.08
CA LEU A 140 4.00 8.48 -4.58
C LEU A 140 3.81 9.55 -5.66
N TYR A 141 4.67 9.58 -6.70
CA TYR A 141 4.47 10.45 -7.87
C TYR A 141 3.22 10.10 -8.68
N ASP A 142 2.81 8.83 -8.64
CA ASP A 142 1.64 8.36 -9.37
C ASP A 142 0.33 8.59 -8.59
N VAL A 143 0.44 8.72 -7.27
CA VAL A 143 -0.70 8.87 -6.34
C VAL A 143 -0.49 10.04 -5.36
N PRO A 144 -0.16 11.24 -5.84
CA PRO A 144 0.18 12.36 -4.94
C PRO A 144 -0.98 12.80 -4.05
N MET A 145 -2.22 12.39 -4.38
CA MET A 145 -3.41 12.72 -3.62
C MET A 145 -3.53 11.92 -2.31
N VAL A 146 -2.81 10.80 -2.14
CA VAL A 146 -2.89 10.03 -0.90
C VAL A 146 -2.28 10.82 0.26
N LYS A 147 -2.88 10.69 1.43
CA LYS A 147 -2.45 11.42 2.64
C LYS A 147 -1.43 10.62 3.46
N THR A 148 -1.45 9.30 3.30
CA THR A 148 -0.55 8.38 4.00
C THR A 148 0.10 7.44 2.99
N PHE A 149 1.42 7.48 2.91
CA PHE A 149 2.21 6.65 2.00
C PHE A 149 3.38 5.99 2.73
N ILE A 150 3.48 4.67 2.58
CA ILE A 150 4.50 3.84 3.21
C ILE A 150 5.28 3.10 2.12
N ASN A 151 6.61 3.07 2.23
CA ASN A 151 7.46 2.15 1.47
C ASN A 151 7.80 0.94 2.35
N SER A 152 7.37 -0.25 1.94
CA SER A 152 7.68 -1.51 2.62
C SER A 152 8.78 -2.33 1.94
N TYR A 153 9.09 -2.03 0.68
CA TYR A 153 10.18 -2.56 -0.16
C TYR A 153 10.06 -4.04 -0.56
N LYS A 154 9.25 -4.85 0.12
CA LYS A 154 9.08 -6.29 -0.14
C LYS A 154 7.65 -6.75 0.14
N ASN A 155 7.28 -7.85 -0.52
CA ASN A 155 5.98 -8.50 -0.37
C ASN A 155 6.04 -9.81 0.44
N THR A 156 7.05 -9.99 1.27
CA THR A 156 7.14 -11.17 2.14
C THR A 156 6.18 -11.05 3.31
N ARG A 157 5.67 -12.19 3.81
CA ARG A 157 4.74 -12.23 4.95
C ARG A 157 5.27 -11.46 6.17
N GLU A 158 6.55 -11.58 6.46
CA GLU A 158 7.18 -10.87 7.59
C GLU A 158 7.13 -9.35 7.41
N VAL A 159 7.45 -8.84 6.21
CA VAL A 159 7.40 -7.40 5.92
C VAL A 159 5.97 -6.88 5.96
N VAL A 160 5.01 -7.64 5.42
CA VAL A 160 3.59 -7.29 5.48
C VAL A 160 3.12 -7.19 6.93
N ARG A 161 3.43 -8.21 7.75
CA ARG A 161 3.07 -8.22 9.18
C ARG A 161 3.62 -7.01 9.92
N GLN A 162 4.90 -6.70 9.74
CA GLN A 162 5.52 -5.53 10.38
C GLN A 162 4.95 -4.21 9.87
N THR A 163 4.62 -4.13 8.58
CA THR A 163 3.95 -2.95 8.02
C THR A 163 2.60 -2.72 8.69
N ILE A 164 1.82 -3.78 8.87
CA ILE A 164 0.52 -3.73 9.56
C ILE A 164 0.70 -3.29 11.02
N GLN A 165 1.67 -3.84 11.75
CA GLN A 165 1.99 -3.43 13.12
C GLN A 165 2.32 -1.93 13.23
N LYS A 166 3.08 -1.40 12.26
CA LYS A 166 3.40 0.03 12.20
C LYS A 166 2.17 0.89 11.87
N ILE A 167 1.31 0.44 10.97
CA ILE A 167 0.03 1.10 10.68
C ILE A 167 -0.85 1.17 11.94
N MET A 168 -0.84 0.11 12.75
CA MET A 168 -1.61 0.03 14.00
C MET A 168 -0.96 0.81 15.15
N GLY A 169 0.25 1.32 15.00
CA GLY A 169 0.99 2.01 16.05
C GLY A 169 1.62 1.08 17.09
N GLU A 170 1.69 -0.22 16.84
CA GLU A 170 2.33 -1.20 17.73
C GLU A 170 3.86 -1.17 17.62
N SER A 171 4.40 -0.65 16.54
CA SER A 171 5.82 -0.37 16.39
C SER A 171 6.04 0.93 15.61
N GLU A 172 7.18 1.58 15.85
CA GLU A 172 7.52 2.86 15.23
C GLU A 172 8.10 2.68 13.83
N PHE A 173 7.87 3.67 12.95
CA PHE A 173 8.57 3.76 11.68
C PHE A 173 10.01 4.23 11.92
N LYS A 174 10.99 3.42 11.56
CA LYS A 174 12.42 3.71 11.75
C LYS A 174 13.14 4.10 10.45
N GLY A 175 12.54 3.76 9.31
CA GLY A 175 13.10 4.07 8.00
C GLY A 175 13.07 5.55 7.68
N THR A 176 14.12 6.05 7.05
CA THR A 176 14.20 7.43 6.54
C THR A 176 13.99 7.43 5.04
N PRO A 177 13.06 8.26 4.51
CA PRO A 177 12.83 8.30 3.08
C PRO A 177 14.05 8.84 2.33
N ASN A 178 14.32 8.29 1.15
CA ASN A 178 15.33 8.84 0.27
C ASN A 178 14.80 10.09 -0.43
N GLU A 179 15.25 11.26 0.00
CA GLU A 179 14.79 12.55 -0.54
C GLU A 179 15.27 12.80 -1.98
N LEU A 180 16.30 12.10 -2.44
CA LEU A 180 16.84 12.27 -3.81
C LEU A 180 15.85 11.84 -4.90
N VAL A 181 14.90 10.97 -4.59
CA VAL A 181 13.87 10.55 -5.55
C VAL A 181 12.92 11.70 -5.94
N TRP A 182 12.91 12.79 -5.19
CA TRP A 182 12.02 13.95 -5.39
C TRP A 182 12.63 15.07 -6.25
N CYS A 183 13.77 14.83 -6.87
CA CYS A 183 14.40 15.71 -7.88
C CYS A 183 14.53 17.17 -7.43
N GLY A 184 14.88 17.42 -6.17
CA GLY A 184 15.15 18.77 -5.69
C GLY A 184 13.91 19.67 -5.50
N GLY A 185 12.71 19.11 -5.49
CA GLY A 185 11.53 19.82 -5.00
C GLY A 185 10.79 20.69 -6.02
N LEU A 186 11.00 20.48 -7.30
CA LEU A 186 10.15 21.14 -8.32
C LEU A 186 8.69 20.71 -8.23
N TRP A 187 8.46 19.56 -7.65
CA TRP A 187 7.14 19.02 -7.41
C TRP A 187 7.16 18.09 -6.19
N GLU A 188 6.41 18.45 -5.18
CA GLU A 188 6.46 17.74 -3.92
C GLU A 188 5.19 16.92 -3.66
N ALA A 189 5.23 15.66 -4.01
CA ALA A 189 4.16 14.71 -3.71
C ALA A 189 3.95 14.47 -2.21
N LYS A 190 4.91 14.86 -1.38
CA LYS A 190 4.87 14.71 0.08
C LYS A 190 4.03 15.77 0.79
N ARG A 191 3.73 16.87 0.17
CA ARG A 191 2.94 17.97 0.76
C ARG A 191 1.45 17.78 0.63
#